data_246654fdca37232a9e3521ab3eb3842c
#
_entry.id   246654fdca37232a9e3521ab3eb3842c
#
_cell.length_a   1.000
_cell.length_b   1.000
_cell.length_c   1.000
_cell.angle_alpha   90.00
_cell.angle_beta   90.00
_cell.angle_gamma   90.00
#
_symmetry.space_group_name_H-M   'P 1'
#
loop_
_entity.id
_entity.type
_entity.pdbx_description
1 polymer ?
#
loop_
_entity_poly.entity_id
_entity_poly.type
_entity_poly.pdbx_seq_one_letter_code
_entity_poly.pdbx_strand_id
1 'polypeptide(L)'
;MAGRDQLTTLLNQRGVKVSTGTVGSIMNELGVRARRMRAWKNTTVSDPSARTEHIKNHMLDSHGKRDFTATVPGTRLVGDITYLKTGSGWLYLATVIDLATRMVVGWSMDSNMRTPLVINALAMARDHGRLHPEGAIFHSDRGSQYTSEQFQAWCAGNKITQYMGLTGVCWDNAVAENFFSHLKTEMYHHYDFKNHLSARTAVMEYIEGWYNRRRPHSNNQGLSPANALTAYQQQYGLAAA
;
A
#
# COMPACT_ATOMS: atom_id res chain seq x y z
N MET A 1 8.53 13.80 -6.89
CA MET A 1 8.01 15.17 -6.65
C MET A 1 6.49 15.14 -6.75
N ALA A 2 5.81 15.81 -5.82
CA ALA A 2 4.35 15.95 -5.80
C ALA A 2 3.85 16.68 -7.05
N GLY A 3 2.69 16.29 -7.56
CA GLY A 3 2.01 17.00 -8.65
C GLY A 3 1.31 18.26 -8.15
N ARG A 4 0.82 19.07 -9.09
CA ARG A 4 0.13 20.34 -8.85
C ARG A 4 -0.94 20.21 -7.76
N ASP A 5 -1.82 19.22 -7.86
CA ASP A 5 -2.95 19.06 -6.95
C ASP A 5 -2.49 18.65 -5.53
N GLN A 6 -1.48 17.78 -5.44
CA GLN A 6 -0.86 17.42 -4.16
C GLN A 6 -0.15 18.60 -3.50
N LEU A 7 0.58 19.41 -4.29
CA LEU A 7 1.24 20.62 -3.79
C LEU A 7 0.22 21.64 -3.29
N THR A 8 -0.89 21.83 -4.01
CA THR A 8 -1.97 22.71 -3.57
C THR A 8 -2.54 22.24 -2.23
N THR A 9 -2.81 20.93 -2.08
CA THR A 9 -3.29 20.36 -0.81
C THR A 9 -2.30 20.60 0.32
N LEU A 10 -1.01 20.31 0.09
CA LEU A 10 0.04 20.50 1.11
C LEU A 10 0.23 21.96 1.52
N LEU A 11 0.15 22.90 0.58
CA LEU A 11 0.25 24.34 0.87
C LEU A 11 -0.95 24.82 1.69
N ASN A 12 -2.17 24.44 1.29
CA ASN A 12 -3.39 24.81 2.03
C ASN A 12 -3.41 24.22 3.44
N GLN A 13 -2.92 23.00 3.64
CA GLN A 13 -2.76 22.39 4.97
C GLN A 13 -1.75 23.12 5.86
N ARG A 14 -0.79 23.84 5.26
CA ARG A 14 0.17 24.70 5.95
C ARG A 14 -0.31 26.14 6.14
N GLY A 15 -1.58 26.43 5.85
CA GLY A 15 -2.18 27.74 5.97
C GLY A 15 -1.92 28.69 4.78
N VAL A 16 -1.21 28.24 3.73
CA VAL A 16 -0.99 29.02 2.52
C VAL A 16 -2.17 28.81 1.57
N LYS A 17 -3.14 29.74 1.58
CA LYS A 17 -4.34 29.67 0.74
C LYS A 17 -4.00 29.96 -0.72
N VAL A 18 -3.92 28.92 -1.53
CA VAL A 18 -3.63 29.02 -2.97
C VAL A 18 -4.58 28.15 -3.79
N SER A 19 -4.87 28.59 -5.01
CA SER A 19 -5.62 27.78 -5.98
C SER A 19 -4.70 26.80 -6.72
N THR A 20 -5.28 25.74 -7.27
CA THR A 20 -4.57 24.79 -8.12
C THR A 20 -4.01 25.48 -9.38
N GLY A 21 -4.74 26.46 -9.92
CA GLY A 21 -4.27 27.27 -11.06
C GLY A 21 -3.02 28.07 -10.72
N THR A 22 -3.01 28.75 -9.57
CA THR A 22 -1.86 29.52 -9.09
C THR A 22 -0.63 28.62 -8.90
N VAL A 23 -0.79 27.45 -8.27
CA VAL A 23 0.30 26.50 -8.11
C VAL A 23 0.81 26.01 -9.46
N GLY A 24 -0.09 25.75 -10.42
CA GLY A 24 0.30 25.34 -11.78
C GLY A 24 1.11 26.41 -12.51
N SER A 25 0.72 27.68 -12.41
CA SER A 25 1.46 28.83 -12.99
C SER A 25 2.86 28.96 -12.39
N ILE A 26 2.97 28.92 -11.06
CA ILE A 26 4.26 28.99 -10.36
C ILE A 26 5.16 27.80 -10.74
N MET A 27 4.61 26.59 -10.80
CA MET A 27 5.37 25.41 -11.25
C MET A 27 5.93 25.59 -12.66
N ASN A 28 5.15 26.16 -13.60
CA ASN A 28 5.59 26.42 -14.96
C ASN A 28 6.68 27.51 -15.00
N GLU A 29 6.51 28.59 -14.24
CA GLU A 29 7.50 29.68 -14.12
C GLU A 29 8.84 29.17 -13.57
N LEU A 30 8.80 28.32 -12.54
CA LEU A 30 9.99 27.70 -11.95
C LEU A 30 10.54 26.51 -12.74
N GLY A 31 9.92 26.12 -13.86
CA GLY A 31 10.32 24.94 -14.64
C GLY A 31 10.12 23.61 -13.90
N VAL A 32 9.34 23.61 -12.81
CA VAL A 32 9.11 22.42 -11.97
C VAL A 32 7.96 21.60 -12.55
N ARG A 33 8.22 20.32 -12.79
CA ARG A 33 7.19 19.39 -13.31
C ARG A 33 7.01 18.19 -12.39
N ALA A 34 5.76 17.71 -12.29
CA ALA A 34 5.50 16.44 -11.65
C ALA A 34 6.22 15.30 -12.39
N ARG A 35 6.82 14.39 -11.64
CA ARG A 35 7.40 13.18 -12.22
C ARG A 35 6.27 12.26 -12.65
N ARG A 36 6.01 12.16 -13.96
CA ARG A 36 5.05 11.22 -14.55
C ARG A 36 5.80 10.11 -15.26
N MET A 37 5.37 8.87 -15.05
CA MET A 37 5.77 7.77 -15.94
C MET A 37 5.04 7.88 -17.29
N ARG A 38 5.68 7.40 -18.36
CA ARG A 38 4.97 7.04 -19.59
C ARG A 38 3.96 5.95 -19.26
N ALA A 39 2.76 6.02 -19.87
CA ALA A 39 1.73 5.01 -19.70
C ALA A 39 2.32 3.60 -19.96
N TRP A 40 2.19 2.71 -18.98
CA TRP A 40 2.57 1.31 -19.11
C TRP A 40 1.53 0.61 -19.97
N LYS A 41 1.94 -0.22 -20.92
CA LYS A 41 1.02 -1.10 -21.65
C LYS A 41 0.59 -2.22 -20.69
N ASN A 42 -0.72 -2.42 -20.53
CA ASN A 42 -1.26 -3.59 -19.83
C ASN A 42 -0.81 -4.86 -20.56
N THR A 43 -0.03 -5.70 -19.89
CA THR A 43 0.47 -6.98 -20.42
C THR A 43 -0.25 -8.19 -19.84
N THR A 44 -1.21 -8.01 -18.94
CA THR A 44 -1.94 -9.12 -18.32
C THR A 44 -3.25 -9.37 -19.06
N VAL A 45 -3.34 -10.50 -19.73
CA VAL A 45 -4.59 -11.03 -20.29
C VAL A 45 -5.21 -11.90 -19.20
N SER A 46 -6.39 -11.50 -18.70
CA SER A 46 -7.15 -12.29 -17.72
C SER A 46 -7.72 -13.55 -18.39
N ASP A 47 -7.50 -14.71 -17.80
CA ASP A 47 -8.16 -15.95 -18.21
C ASP A 47 -9.49 -16.11 -17.46
N PRO A 48 -10.65 -16.06 -18.13
CA PRO A 48 -11.96 -16.18 -17.49
C PRO A 48 -12.30 -17.59 -16.99
N SER A 49 -11.53 -18.63 -17.39
CA SER A 49 -11.88 -20.02 -17.14
C SER A 49 -11.40 -20.59 -15.80
N ALA A 50 -10.57 -19.85 -15.05
CA ALA A 50 -10.02 -20.32 -13.78
C ALA A 50 -11.00 -20.10 -12.60
N ARG A 51 -12.13 -20.83 -12.59
CA ARG A 51 -13.08 -20.84 -11.45
C ARG A 51 -12.73 -21.96 -10.47
N THR A 52 -12.63 -21.62 -9.18
CA THR A 52 -12.63 -22.58 -8.05
C THR A 52 -13.78 -22.24 -7.10
N GLU A 53 -14.73 -23.19 -6.91
CA GLU A 53 -16.05 -22.99 -6.30
C GLU A 53 -16.10 -22.95 -4.74
N HIS A 54 -14.98 -23.04 -4.01
CA HIS A 54 -15.03 -23.36 -2.58
C HIS A 54 -14.50 -22.33 -1.59
N ILE A 55 -14.28 -21.07 -1.98
CA ILE A 55 -13.81 -20.04 -1.04
C ILE A 55 -14.91 -19.01 -0.80
N LYS A 56 -15.43 -18.96 0.44
CA LYS A 56 -16.38 -17.92 0.86
C LYS A 56 -15.74 -16.55 0.75
N ASN A 57 -16.39 -15.66 0.01
CA ASN A 57 -15.93 -14.31 -0.22
C ASN A 57 -16.34 -13.39 0.94
N HIS A 58 -15.44 -13.17 1.89
CA HIS A 58 -15.66 -12.30 3.05
C HIS A 58 -15.56 -10.79 2.73
N MET A 59 -15.32 -10.42 1.48
CA MET A 59 -15.26 -9.03 1.00
C MET A 59 -16.49 -8.65 0.16
N LEU A 60 -17.61 -9.37 0.32
CA LEU A 60 -18.89 -9.02 -0.29
C LEU A 60 -19.75 -8.25 0.71
N ASP A 61 -20.42 -7.19 0.20
CA ASP A 61 -21.49 -6.53 0.94
C ASP A 61 -22.78 -7.40 0.98
N SER A 62 -23.82 -6.92 1.65
CA SER A 62 -25.11 -7.61 1.74
C SER A 62 -25.81 -7.85 0.40
N HIS A 63 -25.33 -7.22 -0.69
CA HIS A 63 -25.84 -7.35 -2.05
C HIS A 63 -24.94 -8.22 -2.95
N GLY A 64 -23.93 -8.90 -2.36
CA GLY A 64 -22.97 -9.71 -3.12
C GLY A 64 -21.99 -8.88 -3.96
N LYS A 65 -21.92 -7.56 -3.75
CA LYS A 65 -20.96 -6.66 -4.39
C LYS A 65 -19.71 -6.58 -3.51
N ARG A 66 -18.55 -6.56 -4.16
CA ARG A 66 -17.27 -6.46 -3.46
C ARG A 66 -17.14 -5.14 -2.73
N ASP A 67 -16.84 -5.23 -1.45
CA ASP A 67 -16.63 -4.10 -0.57
C ASP A 67 -15.21 -4.12 0.00
N PHE A 68 -14.35 -3.27 -0.57
CA PHE A 68 -13.00 -2.98 -0.06
C PHE A 68 -12.98 -1.75 0.85
N THR A 69 -14.14 -1.27 1.26
CA THR A 69 -14.20 -0.19 2.24
C THR A 69 -13.88 -0.73 3.62
N ALA A 70 -13.05 -0.02 4.34
CA ALA A 70 -12.80 -0.25 5.75
C ALA A 70 -13.00 1.09 6.46
N THR A 71 -13.79 1.08 7.51
CA THR A 71 -14.02 2.26 8.34
C THR A 71 -13.16 2.25 9.60
N VAL A 72 -12.73 1.05 10.02
CA VAL A 72 -11.93 0.84 11.23
C VAL A 72 -10.51 0.44 10.84
N PRO A 73 -9.48 1.23 11.22
CA PRO A 73 -8.09 0.90 10.94
C PRO A 73 -7.67 -0.45 11.52
N GLY A 74 -6.81 -1.16 10.80
CA GLY A 74 -6.26 -2.44 11.21
C GLY A 74 -7.18 -3.64 11.06
N THR A 75 -8.44 -3.46 10.61
CA THR A 75 -9.41 -4.57 10.45
C THR A 75 -9.36 -5.23 9.08
N ARG A 76 -9.05 -4.47 8.03
CA ARG A 76 -8.97 -4.98 6.65
C ARG A 76 -7.66 -4.54 6.01
N LEU A 77 -6.87 -5.50 5.65
CA LEU A 77 -5.52 -5.32 5.13
C LEU A 77 -5.40 -5.93 3.76
N VAL A 78 -4.57 -5.35 2.92
CA VAL A 78 -4.18 -5.93 1.64
C VAL A 78 -2.66 -6.07 1.58
N GLY A 79 -2.19 -7.20 1.07
CA GLY A 79 -0.77 -7.47 0.89
C GLY A 79 -0.41 -7.87 -0.53
N ASP A 80 0.78 -7.46 -0.96
CA ASP A 80 1.33 -7.82 -2.26
C ASP A 80 2.85 -7.72 -2.25
N ILE A 81 3.47 -8.32 -3.26
CA ILE A 81 4.94 -8.32 -3.43
C ILE A 81 5.28 -7.65 -4.75
N THR A 82 6.24 -6.75 -4.71
CA THR A 82 6.88 -6.24 -5.92
C THR A 82 8.37 -6.53 -5.91
N TYR A 83 9.00 -6.43 -7.06
CA TYR A 83 10.45 -6.63 -7.22
C TYR A 83 11.10 -5.36 -7.76
N LEU A 84 12.29 -5.09 -7.27
CA LEU A 84 13.12 -3.93 -7.58
C LEU A 84 14.48 -4.43 -8.06
N LYS A 85 14.89 -4.06 -9.26
CA LYS A 85 16.20 -4.40 -9.80
C LYS A 85 17.26 -3.50 -9.17
N THR A 86 18.36 -4.11 -8.74
CA THR A 86 19.56 -3.39 -8.26
C THR A 86 20.80 -3.92 -8.95
N GLY A 87 21.94 -3.29 -8.78
CA GLY A 87 23.22 -3.81 -9.27
C GLY A 87 23.64 -5.14 -8.63
N SER A 88 23.11 -5.44 -7.43
CA SER A 88 23.33 -6.72 -6.72
C SER A 88 22.25 -7.78 -7.00
N GLY A 89 21.39 -7.58 -8.02
CA GLY A 89 20.30 -8.49 -8.35
C GLY A 89 18.92 -7.99 -7.92
N TRP A 90 17.96 -8.91 -7.87
CA TRP A 90 16.59 -8.61 -7.49
C TRP A 90 16.43 -8.44 -5.98
N LEU A 91 15.71 -7.40 -5.58
CA LEU A 91 15.26 -7.15 -4.23
C LEU A 91 13.73 -7.20 -4.23
N TYR A 92 13.15 -8.04 -3.39
CA TYR A 92 11.70 -8.19 -3.25
C TYR A 92 11.20 -7.35 -2.09
N LEU A 93 10.07 -6.68 -2.29
CA LEU A 93 9.40 -5.86 -1.28
C LEU A 93 7.98 -6.42 -1.09
N ALA A 94 7.69 -6.96 0.08
CA ALA A 94 6.33 -7.25 0.53
C ALA A 94 5.79 -6.08 1.33
N THR A 95 4.53 -5.73 1.13
CA THR A 95 3.84 -4.66 1.86
C THR A 95 2.50 -5.12 2.40
N VAL A 96 2.09 -4.54 3.51
CA VAL A 96 0.78 -4.68 4.12
C VAL A 96 0.18 -3.28 4.24
N ILE A 97 -0.96 -3.06 3.61
CA ILE A 97 -1.63 -1.76 3.54
C ILE A 97 -2.98 -1.86 4.24
N ASP A 98 -3.24 -0.95 5.16
CA ASP A 98 -4.54 -0.79 5.81
C ASP A 98 -5.54 -0.13 4.85
N LEU A 99 -6.70 -0.75 4.66
CA LEU A 99 -7.71 -0.27 3.72
C LEU A 99 -8.48 0.95 4.24
N ALA A 100 -8.53 1.21 5.55
CA ALA A 100 -9.19 2.38 6.10
C ALA A 100 -8.39 3.66 5.86
N THR A 101 -7.10 3.63 6.17
CA THR A 101 -6.22 4.80 6.16
C THR A 101 -5.29 4.86 4.95
N ARG A 102 -5.19 3.79 4.18
CA ARG A 102 -4.20 3.60 3.10
C ARG A 102 -2.75 3.63 3.59
N MET A 103 -2.54 3.47 4.89
CA MET A 103 -1.21 3.40 5.49
C MET A 103 -0.52 2.07 5.14
N VAL A 104 0.73 2.13 4.76
CA VAL A 104 1.60 0.94 4.73
C VAL A 104 1.94 0.65 6.19
N VAL A 105 1.24 -0.32 6.78
CA VAL A 105 1.35 -0.66 8.21
C VAL A 105 2.47 -1.64 8.50
N GLY A 106 2.92 -2.35 7.48
CA GLY A 106 4.08 -3.25 7.58
C GLY A 106 4.70 -3.50 6.21
N TRP A 107 5.99 -3.72 6.19
CA TRP A 107 6.76 -4.05 4.99
C TRP A 107 8.02 -4.83 5.32
N SER A 108 8.50 -5.59 4.36
CA SER A 108 9.75 -6.35 4.47
C SER A 108 10.43 -6.46 3.13
N MET A 109 11.75 -6.55 3.13
CA MET A 109 12.53 -6.72 1.91
C MET A 109 13.53 -7.85 2.04
N ASP A 110 13.67 -8.67 0.98
CA ASP A 110 14.64 -9.75 0.91
C ASP A 110 15.16 -9.93 -0.53
N SER A 111 16.28 -10.63 -0.67
CA SER A 111 16.84 -11.07 -1.96
C SER A 111 16.09 -12.25 -2.57
N ASN A 112 15.15 -12.86 -1.85
CA ASN A 112 14.30 -13.96 -2.31
C ASN A 112 12.84 -13.73 -1.93
N MET A 113 11.93 -14.33 -2.72
CA MET A 113 10.48 -14.19 -2.54
C MET A 113 9.92 -15.45 -1.85
N ARG A 114 10.37 -15.70 -0.61
CA ARG A 114 9.91 -16.83 0.20
C ARG A 114 8.89 -16.40 1.24
N THR A 115 8.19 -17.38 1.84
CA THR A 115 7.17 -17.17 2.89
C THR A 115 7.62 -16.25 4.03
N PRO A 116 8.86 -16.31 4.57
CA PRO A 116 9.31 -15.38 5.61
C PRO A 116 9.21 -13.90 5.22
N LEU A 117 9.34 -13.57 3.93
CA LEU A 117 9.21 -12.19 3.45
C LEU A 117 7.83 -11.60 3.79
N VAL A 118 6.76 -12.35 3.53
CA VAL A 118 5.38 -11.88 3.78
C VAL A 118 5.01 -11.96 5.26
N ILE A 119 5.51 -12.96 5.98
CA ILE A 119 5.36 -13.06 7.43
C ILE A 119 6.00 -11.86 8.14
N ASN A 120 7.22 -11.50 7.78
CA ASN A 120 7.93 -10.36 8.37
C ASN A 120 7.21 -9.04 8.13
N ALA A 121 6.59 -8.84 6.96
CA ALA A 121 5.78 -7.66 6.69
C ALA A 121 4.55 -7.59 7.62
N LEU A 122 3.83 -8.70 7.82
CA LEU A 122 2.69 -8.75 8.75
C LEU A 122 3.14 -8.68 10.22
N ALA A 123 4.26 -9.29 10.57
CA ALA A 123 4.85 -9.20 11.91
C ALA A 123 5.19 -7.76 12.27
N MET A 124 5.77 -6.99 11.34
CA MET A 124 6.01 -5.56 11.53
C MET A 124 4.71 -4.81 11.83
N ALA A 125 3.62 -5.07 11.10
CA ALA A 125 2.32 -4.44 11.35
C ALA A 125 1.79 -4.78 12.76
N ARG A 126 1.90 -6.05 13.18
CA ARG A 126 1.53 -6.50 14.52
C ARG A 126 2.37 -5.82 15.61
N ASP A 127 3.67 -5.85 15.46
CA ASP A 127 4.62 -5.39 16.49
C ASP A 127 4.54 -3.85 16.68
N HIS A 128 4.11 -3.14 15.65
CA HIS A 128 3.80 -1.71 15.73
C HIS A 128 2.37 -1.39 16.20
N GLY A 129 1.60 -2.37 16.67
CA GLY A 129 0.22 -2.17 17.14
C GLY A 129 -0.76 -1.71 16.04
N ARG A 130 -0.49 -2.07 14.78
CA ARG A 130 -1.30 -1.63 13.63
C ARG A 130 -2.39 -2.62 13.23
N LEU A 131 -2.46 -3.77 13.88
CA LEU A 131 -3.55 -4.74 13.72
C LEU A 131 -4.65 -4.47 14.75
N HIS A 132 -5.90 -4.66 14.35
CA HIS A 132 -7.02 -4.53 15.27
C HIS A 132 -6.97 -5.65 16.33
N PRO A 133 -7.19 -5.38 17.62
CA PRO A 133 -7.05 -6.37 18.71
C PRO A 133 -7.98 -7.58 18.56
N GLU A 134 -9.17 -7.36 18.00
CA GLU A 134 -10.15 -8.43 17.76
C GLU A 134 -9.82 -9.29 16.53
N GLY A 135 -8.79 -8.91 15.78
CA GLY A 135 -8.33 -9.59 14.58
C GLY A 135 -8.51 -8.77 13.30
N ALA A 136 -7.94 -9.29 12.22
CA ALA A 136 -7.95 -8.63 10.92
C ALA A 136 -8.27 -9.61 9.79
N ILE A 137 -8.82 -9.09 8.69
CA ILE A 137 -8.91 -9.80 7.41
C ILE A 137 -7.73 -9.34 6.55
N PHE A 138 -6.94 -10.29 6.11
CA PHE A 138 -5.82 -10.03 5.21
C PHE A 138 -6.09 -10.58 3.82
N HIS A 139 -6.16 -9.69 2.85
CA HIS A 139 -6.34 -10.02 1.44
C HIS A 139 -5.00 -10.05 0.71
N SER A 140 -4.78 -11.07 -0.11
CA SER A 140 -3.64 -11.20 -1.01
C SER A 140 -4.04 -11.91 -2.30
N ASP A 141 -3.14 -11.91 -3.28
CA ASP A 141 -3.22 -12.83 -4.40
C ASP A 141 -2.97 -14.29 -3.94
N ARG A 142 -3.02 -15.22 -4.90
CA ARG A 142 -2.76 -16.65 -4.66
C ARG A 142 -1.30 -17.04 -4.85
N GLY A 143 -0.37 -16.14 -4.62
CA GLY A 143 1.05 -16.44 -4.65
C GLY A 143 1.39 -17.59 -3.69
N SER A 144 2.36 -18.43 -4.05
CA SER A 144 2.77 -19.59 -3.25
C SER A 144 3.21 -19.22 -1.83
N GLN A 145 3.68 -17.98 -1.62
CA GLN A 145 4.06 -17.45 -0.31
C GLN A 145 2.86 -17.33 0.63
N TYR A 146 1.71 -16.89 0.09
CA TYR A 146 0.46 -16.69 0.85
C TYR A 146 -0.33 -17.96 1.04
N THR A 147 -0.14 -18.98 0.17
CA THR A 147 -0.82 -20.29 0.27
C THR A 147 -0.05 -21.32 1.08
N SER A 148 1.16 -21.00 1.55
CA SER A 148 1.99 -21.93 2.31
C SER A 148 1.39 -22.22 3.68
N GLU A 149 1.54 -23.45 4.16
CA GLU A 149 1.13 -23.88 5.50
C GLU A 149 1.75 -23.00 6.60
N GLN A 150 3.03 -22.62 6.44
CA GLN A 150 3.73 -21.74 7.36
C GLN A 150 3.02 -20.39 7.50
N PHE A 151 2.57 -19.79 6.40
CA PHE A 151 1.87 -18.51 6.42
C PHE A 151 0.47 -18.65 7.04
N GLN A 152 -0.25 -19.71 6.69
CA GLN A 152 -1.58 -20.00 7.25
C GLN A 152 -1.51 -20.19 8.77
N ALA A 153 -0.57 -20.99 9.25
CA ALA A 153 -0.37 -21.22 10.69
C ALA A 153 -0.01 -19.91 11.41
N TRP A 154 0.84 -19.07 10.82
CA TRP A 154 1.21 -17.77 11.37
C TRP A 154 -0.03 -16.84 11.47
N CYS A 155 -0.83 -16.75 10.42
CA CYS A 155 -2.05 -15.93 10.41
C CYS A 155 -3.03 -16.40 11.48
N ALA A 156 -3.29 -17.71 11.57
CA ALA A 156 -4.18 -18.27 12.58
C ALA A 156 -3.73 -17.96 14.02
N GLY A 157 -2.41 -18.07 14.30
CA GLY A 157 -1.84 -17.72 15.60
C GLY A 157 -1.89 -16.24 15.95
N ASN A 158 -2.16 -15.35 14.98
CA ASN A 158 -2.22 -13.90 15.17
C ASN A 158 -3.63 -13.30 14.92
N LYS A 159 -4.68 -14.11 14.96
CA LYS A 159 -6.09 -13.69 14.73
C LYS A 159 -6.28 -13.03 13.34
N ILE A 160 -5.56 -13.46 12.33
CA ILE A 160 -5.69 -12.97 10.98
C ILE A 160 -6.43 -13.98 10.12
N THR A 161 -7.59 -13.58 9.61
CA THR A 161 -8.36 -14.36 8.65
C THR A 161 -7.83 -14.06 7.24
N GLN A 162 -7.30 -15.08 6.58
CA GLN A 162 -6.85 -14.92 5.19
C GLN A 162 -8.03 -14.90 4.24
N TYR A 163 -7.99 -13.97 3.31
CA TYR A 163 -8.85 -13.95 2.14
C TYR A 163 -8.00 -13.88 0.87
N MET A 164 -8.23 -14.81 -0.03
CA MET A 164 -7.54 -14.86 -1.32
C MET A 164 -8.53 -14.52 -2.44
N GLY A 165 -8.18 -13.54 -3.26
CA GLY A 165 -8.97 -13.17 -4.43
C GLY A 165 -9.24 -14.35 -5.38
N LEU A 166 -10.32 -14.27 -6.14
CA LEU A 166 -10.60 -15.25 -7.19
C LEU A 166 -9.54 -15.12 -8.29
N THR A 167 -9.09 -16.25 -8.81
CA THR A 167 -8.13 -16.28 -9.93
C THR A 167 -8.65 -15.46 -11.12
N GLY A 168 -7.83 -14.56 -11.64
CA GLY A 168 -8.16 -13.76 -12.83
C GLY A 168 -8.96 -12.47 -12.57
N VAL A 169 -9.16 -12.06 -11.33
CA VAL A 169 -9.86 -10.82 -11.00
C VAL A 169 -8.89 -9.77 -10.46
N CYS A 170 -8.37 -8.94 -11.36
CA CYS A 170 -7.34 -7.92 -11.05
C CYS A 170 -7.80 -6.80 -10.09
N TRP A 171 -9.09 -6.65 -9.83
CA TRP A 171 -9.60 -5.56 -8.98
C TRP A 171 -9.35 -5.77 -7.49
N ASP A 172 -9.09 -7.00 -7.08
CA ASP A 172 -8.96 -7.37 -5.67
C ASP A 172 -7.64 -6.85 -5.05
N ASN A 173 -6.63 -6.49 -5.86
CA ASN A 173 -5.32 -6.00 -5.39
C ASN A 173 -5.01 -4.54 -5.81
N ALA A 174 -6.00 -3.82 -6.34
CA ALA A 174 -5.80 -2.49 -6.92
C ALA A 174 -5.15 -1.47 -5.94
N VAL A 175 -5.36 -1.62 -4.63
CA VAL A 175 -4.77 -0.72 -3.63
C VAL A 175 -3.25 -0.94 -3.53
N ALA A 176 -2.80 -2.19 -3.50
CA ALA A 176 -1.38 -2.52 -3.46
C ALA A 176 -0.69 -2.19 -4.78
N GLU A 177 -1.32 -2.51 -5.92
CA GLU A 177 -0.82 -2.13 -7.25
C GLU A 177 -0.67 -0.62 -7.40
N ASN A 178 -1.63 0.16 -6.92
CA ASN A 178 -1.58 1.62 -6.92
C ASN A 178 -0.42 2.13 -6.05
N PHE A 179 -0.23 1.58 -4.86
CA PHE A 179 0.91 1.91 -4.01
C PHE A 179 2.23 1.64 -4.74
N PHE A 180 2.41 0.46 -5.32
CA PHE A 180 3.64 0.13 -6.05
C PHE A 180 3.85 1.01 -7.29
N SER A 181 2.79 1.38 -7.97
CA SER A 181 2.86 2.34 -9.06
C SER A 181 3.39 3.70 -8.57
N HIS A 182 2.90 4.19 -7.43
CA HIS A 182 3.40 5.41 -6.81
C HIS A 182 4.86 5.28 -6.37
N LEU A 183 5.22 4.23 -5.66
CA LEU A 183 6.60 3.98 -5.21
C LEU A 183 7.56 3.97 -6.42
N LYS A 184 7.19 3.25 -7.48
CA LYS A 184 8.03 3.16 -8.69
C LYS A 184 8.11 4.49 -9.43
N THR A 185 7.01 5.20 -9.57
CA THR A 185 6.94 6.47 -10.32
C THR A 185 7.58 7.63 -9.55
N GLU A 186 7.32 7.72 -8.26
CA GLU A 186 7.74 8.87 -7.47
C GLU A 186 9.19 8.73 -6.97
N MET A 187 9.69 7.49 -6.82
CA MET A 187 11.00 7.23 -6.26
C MET A 187 11.85 6.29 -7.13
N TYR A 188 11.45 5.01 -7.28
CA TYR A 188 12.35 3.96 -7.77
C TYR A 188 12.96 4.24 -9.15
N HIS A 189 12.19 4.69 -10.14
CA HIS A 189 12.69 4.95 -11.50
C HIS A 189 13.58 6.20 -11.64
N HIS A 190 13.85 6.89 -10.56
CA HIS A 190 14.71 8.08 -10.55
C HIS A 190 16.10 7.81 -9.99
N TYR A 191 16.35 6.57 -9.55
CA TYR A 191 17.65 6.18 -8.99
C TYR A 191 18.14 4.92 -9.68
N ASP A 192 19.45 4.83 -9.81
CA ASP A 192 20.14 3.60 -10.20
C ASP A 192 20.77 2.99 -8.96
N PHE A 193 20.11 1.99 -8.40
CA PHE A 193 20.51 1.38 -7.15
C PHE A 193 21.63 0.38 -7.37
N LYS A 194 22.84 0.71 -6.90
CA LYS A 194 24.02 -0.14 -7.05
C LYS A 194 23.94 -1.44 -6.26
N ASN A 195 23.25 -1.43 -5.13
CA ASN A 195 23.12 -2.60 -4.23
C ASN A 195 21.79 -2.60 -3.47
N HIS A 196 21.52 -3.71 -2.77
CA HIS A 196 20.30 -3.88 -1.97
C HIS A 196 20.20 -2.86 -0.83
N LEU A 197 21.31 -2.46 -0.20
CA LEU A 197 21.29 -1.54 0.93
C LEU A 197 20.78 -0.15 0.49
N SER A 198 21.31 0.39 -0.60
CA SER A 198 20.85 1.69 -1.12
C SER A 198 19.36 1.68 -1.52
N ALA A 199 18.88 0.57 -2.10
CA ALA A 199 17.46 0.43 -2.43
C ALA A 199 16.59 0.31 -1.17
N ARG A 200 17.03 -0.45 -0.15
CA ARG A 200 16.33 -0.59 1.14
C ARG A 200 16.17 0.76 1.83
N THR A 201 17.24 1.55 1.92
CA THR A 201 17.21 2.88 2.53
C THR A 201 16.23 3.79 1.82
N ALA A 202 16.28 3.87 0.49
CA ALA A 202 15.38 4.73 -0.28
C ALA A 202 13.90 4.29 -0.17
N VAL A 203 13.61 2.98 -0.16
CA VAL A 203 12.26 2.45 0.04
C VAL A 203 11.75 2.78 1.45
N MET A 204 12.58 2.61 2.48
CA MET A 204 12.24 2.97 3.86
C MET A 204 11.92 4.47 3.98
N GLU A 205 12.77 5.33 3.45
CA GLU A 205 12.54 6.79 3.43
C GLU A 205 11.27 7.17 2.66
N TYR A 206 11.00 6.49 1.55
CA TYR A 206 9.79 6.72 0.78
C TYR A 206 8.54 6.31 1.57
N ILE A 207 8.52 5.10 2.14
CA ILE A 207 7.35 4.59 2.89
C ILE A 207 7.13 5.41 4.16
N GLU A 208 8.15 5.49 5.03
CA GLU A 208 7.99 6.07 6.36
C GLU A 208 8.07 7.60 6.35
N GLY A 209 8.96 8.16 5.55
CA GLY A 209 9.19 9.61 5.51
C GLY A 209 8.20 10.37 4.64
N TRP A 210 7.84 9.81 3.50
CA TRP A 210 6.99 10.49 2.51
C TRP A 210 5.58 9.92 2.44
N TYR A 211 5.41 8.65 2.05
CA TYR A 211 4.10 8.07 1.76
C TYR A 211 3.18 8.09 2.98
N ASN A 212 3.63 7.52 4.09
CA ASN A 212 2.82 7.43 5.29
C ASN A 212 2.58 8.79 5.96
N ARG A 213 3.61 9.64 6.05
CA ARG A 213 3.55 10.86 6.88
C ARG A 213 3.17 12.13 6.14
N ARG A 214 3.43 12.22 4.84
CA ARG A 214 3.35 13.51 4.12
C ARG A 214 2.54 13.45 2.83
N ARG A 215 2.44 12.29 2.19
CA ARG A 215 1.78 12.19 0.89
C ARG A 215 0.28 12.36 1.04
N PRO A 216 -0.35 13.41 0.41
CA PRO A 216 -1.80 13.53 0.39
C PRO A 216 -2.44 12.36 -0.32
N HIS A 217 -3.51 11.82 0.26
CA HIS A 217 -4.23 10.69 -0.29
C HIS A 217 -5.71 11.05 -0.52
N SER A 218 -6.21 10.83 -1.74
CA SER A 218 -7.61 11.16 -2.11
C SER A 218 -8.65 10.40 -1.26
N ASN A 219 -8.38 9.14 -0.93
CA ASN A 219 -9.24 8.35 -0.03
C ASN A 219 -9.39 8.97 1.37
N ASN A 220 -8.40 9.73 1.81
CA ASN A 220 -8.34 10.35 3.13
C ASN A 220 -8.66 11.87 3.06
N GLN A 221 -9.41 12.30 2.06
CA GLN A 221 -9.76 13.72 1.85
C GLN A 221 -8.52 14.65 1.82
N GLY A 222 -7.40 14.14 1.29
CA GLY A 222 -6.14 14.86 1.21
C GLY A 222 -5.23 14.73 2.43
N LEU A 223 -5.67 14.10 3.51
CA LEU A 223 -4.78 13.77 4.62
C LEU A 223 -3.76 12.70 4.20
N SER A 224 -2.59 12.75 4.82
CA SER A 224 -1.65 11.63 4.73
C SER A 224 -2.20 10.42 5.48
N PRO A 225 -1.76 9.18 5.14
CA PRO A 225 -2.19 7.98 5.85
C PRO A 225 -2.03 8.06 7.38
N ALA A 226 -0.91 8.58 7.87
CA ALA A 226 -0.68 8.74 9.31
C ALA A 226 -1.62 9.77 9.93
N ASN A 227 -1.87 10.90 9.25
CA ASN A 227 -2.81 11.92 9.76
C ASN A 227 -4.26 11.39 9.74
N ALA A 228 -4.63 10.56 8.77
CA ALA A 228 -5.93 9.90 8.75
C ALA A 228 -6.10 8.95 9.94
N LEU A 229 -5.07 8.17 10.29
CA LEU A 229 -5.07 7.33 11.48
C LEU A 229 -5.20 8.16 12.76
N THR A 230 -4.43 9.24 12.89
CA THR A 230 -4.50 10.15 14.05
C THR A 230 -5.90 10.78 14.17
N ALA A 231 -6.48 11.25 13.07
CA ALA A 231 -7.83 11.82 13.08
C ALA A 231 -8.88 10.79 13.54
N TYR A 232 -8.77 9.53 13.06
CA TYR A 232 -9.62 8.44 13.53
C TYR A 232 -9.46 8.21 15.03
N GLN A 233 -8.22 8.11 15.54
CA GLN A 233 -7.96 7.89 16.97
C GLN A 233 -8.54 9.01 17.82
N GLN A 234 -8.39 10.27 17.42
CA GLN A 234 -8.97 11.43 18.12
C GLN A 234 -10.49 11.39 18.13
N GLN A 235 -11.12 11.05 17.00
CA GLN A 235 -12.59 10.97 16.88
C GLN A 235 -13.19 9.94 17.81
N TYR A 236 -12.52 8.82 18.04
CA TYR A 236 -13.01 7.70 18.86
C TYR A 236 -12.38 7.62 20.26
N GLY A 237 -11.62 8.63 20.68
CA GLY A 237 -10.99 8.68 22.00
C GLY A 237 -9.95 7.60 22.25
N LEU A 238 -9.31 7.08 21.19
CA LEU A 238 -8.30 6.06 21.27
C LEU A 238 -6.91 6.68 21.50
N ALA A 239 -6.14 6.11 22.43
CA ALA A 239 -4.77 6.55 22.61
C ALA A 239 -3.93 6.29 21.34
N ALA A 240 -3.01 7.22 21.03
CA ALA A 240 -2.02 6.99 20.00
C ALA A 240 -1.07 5.87 20.47
N ALA A 241 -0.96 4.80 19.68
CA ALA A 241 -0.04 3.71 19.93
C ALA A 241 1.39 4.08 19.50
#